data_509957eca2d901ae1c0d2ebda2bd0223
#
_entry.id   509957eca2d901ae1c0d2ebda2bd0223
#
_cell.length_a   1.000
_cell.length_b   1.000
_cell.length_c   1.000
_cell.angle_alpha   90.00
_cell.angle_beta   90.00
_cell.angle_gamma   90.00
#
_symmetry.space_group_name_H-M   'P 1'
#
loop_
_entity.id
_entity.type
_entity.pdbx_description
1 polymer ?
#
loop_
_entity_poly.entity_id
_entity_poly.type
_entity_poly.pdbx_seq_one_letter_code
_entity_poly.pdbx_strand_id
1 'polypeptide(L)'
;MRIGIAGMQTTELAAKSIQETLSDAGFDSFYFRNNSKTTMADLVIVLGGDRGVRNYFHRALDVDTPVLGISESESNGVLAQIELKELPSYLNRIKKQDYVIEDVPRIGVKVDGKNTYPVLNDVSVFTSKSATLMEYILRVNDEEVWHDSSDGVIISTPTGSSAYSLSAGGPIIFQASNVFGIISVNSLDITRRPIIVSDNSIIEIDEISSRLHCDVVLDGIDRFKINNKLEATKFTPSARIIRMKADSTAVSALANKVKLAEELLSMPPSSKLLLKILEYEGSMTQKELASKTLLPGRTVRLAMKHLMDKGYIKRNVSMQDARQKIYEIAKLD
;
A
#
# COMPACT_ATOMS: atom_id res chain seq x y z
N MET A 1 24.63 -7.15 -17.02
CA MET A 1 23.44 -7.04 -16.15
C MET A 1 22.48 -6.08 -16.81
N ARG A 2 21.27 -6.52 -17.05
CA ARG A 2 20.21 -5.78 -17.71
C ARG A 2 19.19 -5.29 -16.70
N ILE A 3 18.93 -3.98 -16.66
CA ILE A 3 18.09 -3.36 -15.65
C ILE A 3 16.80 -2.82 -16.31
N GLY A 4 15.67 -3.29 -15.84
CA GLY A 4 14.37 -2.72 -16.19
C GLY A 4 14.06 -1.51 -15.32
N ILE A 5 13.47 -0.47 -15.89
CA ILE A 5 12.98 0.70 -15.14
C ILE A 5 11.47 0.75 -15.29
N ALA A 6 10.75 0.65 -14.18
CA ALA A 6 9.31 0.74 -14.13
C ALA A 6 8.86 1.99 -13.37
N GLY A 7 7.82 2.66 -13.86
CA GLY A 7 7.27 3.83 -13.20
C GLY A 7 5.91 4.23 -13.75
N MET A 8 5.23 5.13 -13.03
CA MET A 8 3.97 5.73 -13.47
C MET A 8 4.25 6.85 -14.49
N GLN A 9 3.21 7.35 -15.18
CA GLN A 9 3.37 8.47 -16.13
C GLN A 9 4.02 9.72 -15.51
N THR A 10 3.79 9.96 -14.23
CA THR A 10 4.34 11.10 -13.49
C THR A 10 5.85 11.00 -13.22
N THR A 11 6.46 9.83 -13.45
CA THR A 11 7.88 9.55 -13.15
C THR A 11 8.76 9.48 -14.40
N GLU A 12 8.28 9.92 -15.57
CA GLU A 12 9.00 9.76 -16.84
C GLU A 12 10.33 10.53 -16.91
N LEU A 13 10.37 11.74 -16.31
CA LEU A 13 11.60 12.53 -16.23
C LEU A 13 12.65 11.84 -15.32
N ALA A 14 12.20 11.35 -14.16
CA ALA A 14 13.06 10.59 -13.25
C ALA A 14 13.56 9.29 -13.89
N ALA A 15 12.71 8.60 -14.66
CA ALA A 15 13.11 7.40 -15.40
C ALA A 15 14.22 7.66 -16.41
N LYS A 16 14.17 8.79 -17.14
CA LYS A 16 15.26 9.19 -18.07
C LYS A 16 16.56 9.48 -17.34
N SER A 17 16.49 10.22 -16.22
CA SER A 17 17.69 10.50 -15.42
C SER A 17 18.33 9.22 -14.87
N ILE A 18 17.51 8.25 -14.43
CA ILE A 18 18.03 6.93 -14.01
C ILE A 18 18.67 6.19 -15.18
N GLN A 19 18.04 6.22 -16.35
CA GLN A 19 18.58 5.54 -17.54
C GLN A 19 19.93 6.10 -17.95
N GLU A 20 20.12 7.42 -17.92
CA GLU A 20 21.40 8.09 -18.15
C GLU A 20 22.43 7.66 -17.09
N THR A 21 22.09 7.73 -15.81
CA THR A 21 22.94 7.31 -14.68
C THR A 21 23.40 5.85 -14.80
N LEU A 22 22.51 4.95 -15.19
CA LEU A 22 22.80 3.53 -15.39
C LEU A 22 23.69 3.31 -16.62
N SER A 23 23.44 4.02 -17.70
CA SER A 23 24.23 3.97 -18.93
C SER A 23 25.68 4.41 -18.68
N ASP A 24 25.88 5.52 -17.95
CA ASP A 24 27.19 6.03 -17.57
C ASP A 24 27.98 5.03 -16.71
N ALA A 25 27.28 4.24 -15.91
CA ALA A 25 27.85 3.17 -15.09
C ALA A 25 28.07 1.85 -15.86
N GLY A 26 27.70 1.79 -17.14
CA GLY A 26 27.89 0.63 -18.02
C GLY A 26 26.84 -0.46 -17.85
N PHE A 27 25.63 -0.13 -17.42
CA PHE A 27 24.50 -1.05 -17.41
C PHE A 27 23.69 -0.95 -18.71
N ASP A 28 23.18 -2.08 -19.20
CA ASP A 28 22.11 -2.11 -20.19
C ASP A 28 20.78 -1.85 -19.49
N SER A 29 20.07 -0.80 -19.87
CA SER A 29 18.81 -0.42 -19.21
C SER A 29 17.71 -0.06 -20.19
N PHE A 30 16.47 -0.38 -19.82
CA PHE A 30 15.30 -0.07 -20.63
C PHE A 30 14.12 0.33 -19.74
N TYR A 31 13.33 1.28 -20.24
CA TYR A 31 12.10 1.71 -19.59
C TYR A 31 10.90 0.91 -20.12
N PHE A 32 9.98 0.56 -19.25
CA PHE A 32 8.73 -0.09 -19.63
C PHE A 32 7.55 0.40 -18.77
N ARG A 33 6.39 0.49 -19.40
CA ARG A 33 5.14 0.91 -18.73
C ARG A 33 4.26 -0.27 -18.33
N ASN A 34 4.35 -1.38 -19.03
CA ASN A 34 3.55 -2.59 -18.81
C ASN A 34 4.45 -3.77 -18.44
N ASN A 35 4.02 -4.54 -17.46
CA ASN A 35 4.79 -5.65 -16.87
C ASN A 35 5.18 -6.79 -17.83
N SER A 36 4.77 -6.75 -19.09
CA SER A 36 5.04 -7.77 -20.10
C SER A 36 6.52 -7.95 -20.50
N LYS A 37 7.42 -7.07 -20.03
CA LYS A 37 8.87 -7.13 -20.36
C LYS A 37 9.78 -7.42 -19.16
N THR A 38 9.22 -7.74 -18.01
CA THR A 38 9.98 -7.95 -16.76
C THR A 38 10.90 -9.16 -16.83
N THR A 39 10.51 -10.21 -17.55
CA THR A 39 11.31 -11.43 -17.76
C THR A 39 12.63 -11.21 -18.52
N MET A 40 12.85 -10.01 -19.08
CA MET A 40 14.05 -9.67 -19.80
C MET A 40 15.09 -8.92 -18.94
N ALA A 41 14.80 -8.67 -17.66
CA ALA A 41 15.66 -7.93 -16.75
C ALA A 41 16.22 -8.82 -15.65
N ASP A 42 17.47 -8.60 -15.28
CA ASP A 42 18.09 -9.25 -14.11
C ASP A 42 17.63 -8.59 -12.80
N LEU A 43 17.23 -7.31 -12.89
CA LEU A 43 16.74 -6.48 -11.80
C LEU A 43 15.79 -5.41 -12.34
N VAL A 44 14.75 -5.06 -11.58
CA VAL A 44 13.85 -3.96 -11.91
C VAL A 44 13.95 -2.84 -10.88
N ILE A 45 14.22 -1.63 -11.34
CA ILE A 45 14.10 -0.41 -10.54
C ILE A 45 12.68 0.11 -10.68
N VAL A 46 11.99 0.27 -9.54
CA VAL A 46 10.62 0.79 -9.50
C VAL A 46 10.61 2.16 -8.84
N LEU A 47 10.09 3.16 -9.57
CA LEU A 47 9.94 4.54 -9.14
C LEU A 47 8.59 4.80 -8.45
N GLY A 48 8.55 5.83 -7.60
CA GLY A 48 7.34 6.27 -6.92
C GLY A 48 7.19 5.75 -5.50
N GLY A 49 8.30 5.39 -4.85
CA GLY A 49 8.31 4.97 -3.45
C GLY A 49 7.51 3.70 -3.20
N ASP A 50 7.01 3.52 -1.98
CA ASP A 50 6.20 2.36 -1.59
C ASP A 50 4.95 2.18 -2.46
N ARG A 51 4.32 3.29 -2.87
CA ARG A 51 3.17 3.25 -3.77
C ARG A 51 3.54 2.70 -5.15
N GLY A 52 4.68 3.11 -5.68
CA GLY A 52 5.20 2.61 -6.96
C GLY A 52 5.44 1.10 -6.89
N VAL A 53 6.09 0.63 -5.83
CA VAL A 53 6.38 -0.80 -5.61
C VAL A 53 5.09 -1.62 -5.49
N ARG A 54 4.09 -1.14 -4.72
CA ARG A 54 2.77 -1.79 -4.63
C ARG A 54 2.09 -1.89 -6.00
N ASN A 55 2.02 -0.78 -6.74
CA ASN A 55 1.42 -0.74 -8.08
C ASN A 55 2.13 -1.69 -9.05
N TYR A 56 3.44 -1.81 -8.95
CA TYR A 56 4.22 -2.74 -9.76
C TYR A 56 3.82 -4.19 -9.46
N PHE A 57 3.91 -4.63 -8.20
CA PHE A 57 3.58 -6.00 -7.82
C PHE A 57 2.10 -6.32 -7.96
N HIS A 58 1.21 -5.36 -7.86
CA HIS A 58 -0.20 -5.52 -8.14
C HIS A 58 -0.48 -6.01 -9.57
N ARG A 59 0.34 -5.61 -10.53
CA ARG A 59 0.22 -5.96 -11.94
C ARG A 59 1.19 -7.06 -12.39
N ALA A 60 2.25 -7.30 -11.64
CA ALA A 60 3.27 -8.29 -11.93
C ALA A 60 2.86 -9.67 -11.36
N LEU A 61 2.20 -10.51 -12.17
CA LEU A 61 1.68 -11.80 -11.72
C LEU A 61 2.77 -12.88 -11.64
N ASP A 62 3.55 -13.06 -12.70
CA ASP A 62 4.50 -14.17 -12.85
C ASP A 62 5.97 -13.67 -12.81
N VAL A 63 6.28 -12.72 -11.92
CA VAL A 63 7.59 -12.09 -11.91
C VAL A 63 8.40 -12.52 -10.70
N ASP A 64 9.49 -13.23 -10.97
CA ASP A 64 10.54 -13.61 -9.99
C ASP A 64 11.76 -12.66 -10.02
N THR A 65 11.71 -11.60 -10.83
CA THR A 65 12.78 -10.62 -10.95
C THR A 65 12.83 -9.74 -9.70
N PRO A 66 14.02 -9.60 -9.05
CA PRO A 66 14.16 -8.75 -7.89
C PRO A 66 13.89 -7.27 -8.20
N VAL A 67 13.24 -6.59 -7.26
CA VAL A 67 12.82 -5.20 -7.39
C VAL A 67 13.56 -4.31 -6.41
N LEU A 68 14.14 -3.23 -6.90
CA LEU A 68 14.68 -2.13 -6.12
C LEU A 68 13.70 -0.96 -6.15
N GLY A 69 13.03 -0.70 -5.04
CA GLY A 69 12.16 0.47 -4.89
C GLY A 69 12.96 1.75 -4.67
N ILE A 70 12.64 2.80 -5.44
CA ILE A 70 13.26 4.12 -5.32
C ILE A 70 12.19 5.18 -5.06
N SER A 71 12.45 6.04 -4.07
CA SER A 71 11.68 7.25 -3.82
C SER A 71 12.30 8.45 -4.51
N GLU A 72 11.48 9.35 -5.06
CA GLU A 72 11.94 10.60 -5.66
C GLU A 72 12.23 11.68 -4.61
N SER A 73 11.73 11.52 -3.39
CA SER A 73 11.92 12.42 -2.25
C SER A 73 12.41 11.64 -1.04
N GLU A 74 12.87 12.33 -0.02
CA GLU A 74 13.21 11.74 1.28
C GLU A 74 12.01 10.92 1.77
N SER A 75 12.22 9.61 1.93
CA SER A 75 11.17 8.66 2.28
C SER A 75 11.71 7.63 3.24
N ASN A 76 11.02 7.48 4.37
CA ASN A 76 11.21 6.36 5.28
C ASN A 76 10.34 5.15 4.88
N GLY A 77 10.18 4.92 3.57
CA GLY A 77 9.38 3.83 3.04
C GLY A 77 9.86 2.46 3.51
N VAL A 78 8.91 1.55 3.67
CA VAL A 78 9.21 0.15 4.03
C VAL A 78 9.65 -0.64 2.81
N LEU A 79 9.11 -0.33 1.62
CA LEU A 79 9.38 -1.03 0.37
C LEU A 79 10.48 -0.35 -0.45
N ALA A 80 10.47 0.98 -0.50
CA ALA A 80 11.46 1.79 -1.20
C ALA A 80 12.40 2.46 -0.19
N GLN A 81 13.62 1.92 -0.04
CA GLN A 81 14.57 2.34 1.01
C GLN A 81 15.63 3.33 0.56
N ILE A 82 15.75 3.56 -0.75
CA ILE A 82 16.73 4.52 -1.29
C ILE A 82 16.05 5.65 -2.03
N GLU A 83 16.65 6.81 -1.95
CA GLU A 83 16.23 7.97 -2.68
C GLU A 83 16.89 8.01 -4.06
N LEU A 84 16.22 8.65 -5.01
CA LEU A 84 16.76 8.84 -6.35
C LEU A 84 18.16 9.46 -6.35
N LYS A 85 18.39 10.45 -5.47
CA LYS A 85 19.71 11.11 -5.33
C LYS A 85 20.81 10.21 -4.79
N GLU A 86 20.46 9.14 -4.07
CA GLU A 86 21.40 8.18 -3.50
C GLU A 86 21.81 7.09 -4.50
N LEU A 87 21.03 6.86 -5.57
CA LEU A 87 21.24 5.76 -6.52
C LEU A 87 22.71 5.67 -7.04
N PRO A 88 23.38 6.78 -7.42
CA PRO A 88 24.75 6.70 -7.88
C PRO A 88 25.73 6.04 -6.90
N SER A 89 25.51 6.21 -5.60
CA SER A 89 26.34 5.63 -4.54
C SER A 89 26.19 4.11 -4.43
N TYR A 90 25.06 3.55 -4.88
CA TYR A 90 24.76 2.13 -4.83
C TYR A 90 25.10 1.35 -6.09
N LEU A 91 25.48 2.01 -7.20
CA LEU A 91 25.72 1.34 -8.49
C LEU A 91 26.82 0.28 -8.43
N ASN A 92 27.89 0.53 -7.68
CA ASN A 92 28.95 -0.47 -7.48
C ASN A 92 28.47 -1.70 -6.73
N ARG A 93 27.59 -1.52 -5.75
CA ARG A 93 26.99 -2.62 -5.00
C ARG A 93 26.02 -3.42 -5.88
N ILE A 94 25.22 -2.73 -6.70
CA ILE A 94 24.34 -3.36 -7.69
C ILE A 94 25.17 -4.21 -8.67
N LYS A 95 26.29 -3.68 -9.18
CA LYS A 95 27.17 -4.38 -10.11
C LYS A 95 27.81 -5.62 -9.51
N LYS A 96 28.13 -5.58 -8.22
CA LYS A 96 28.70 -6.70 -7.45
C LYS A 96 27.64 -7.64 -6.87
N GLN A 97 26.36 -7.34 -7.05
CA GLN A 97 25.24 -8.03 -6.40
C GLN A 97 25.36 -8.06 -4.87
N ASP A 98 25.98 -7.02 -4.29
CA ASP A 98 26.14 -6.83 -2.85
C ASP A 98 24.88 -6.22 -2.24
N TYR A 99 23.82 -7.01 -2.17
CA TYR A 99 22.52 -6.67 -1.58
C TYR A 99 21.79 -7.94 -1.10
N VAL A 100 20.81 -7.74 -0.25
CA VAL A 100 19.93 -8.83 0.22
C VAL A 100 18.63 -8.79 -0.58
N ILE A 101 18.12 -9.96 -0.96
CA ILE A 101 16.78 -10.10 -1.52
C ILE A 101 15.86 -10.61 -0.41
N GLU A 102 14.82 -9.86 -0.14
CA GLU A 102 13.77 -10.23 0.81
C GLU A 102 12.53 -10.72 0.06
N ASP A 103 12.08 -11.93 0.38
CA ASP A 103 10.83 -12.49 -0.14
C ASP A 103 9.66 -11.98 0.72
N VAL A 104 8.85 -11.11 0.14
CA VAL A 104 7.69 -10.49 0.79
C VAL A 104 6.42 -11.24 0.37
N PRO A 105 5.63 -11.77 1.34
CA PRO A 105 4.42 -12.51 1.02
C PRO A 105 3.38 -11.62 0.34
N ARG A 106 2.59 -12.23 -0.54
CA ARG A 106 1.46 -11.61 -1.25
C ARG A 106 0.20 -12.43 -0.99
N ILE A 107 -0.96 -11.78 -0.99
CA ILE A 107 -2.26 -12.44 -0.93
C ILE A 107 -2.85 -12.54 -2.33
N GLY A 108 -3.17 -13.74 -2.77
CA GLY A 108 -4.02 -13.99 -3.95
C GLY A 108 -5.48 -13.87 -3.56
N VAL A 109 -6.27 -13.19 -4.37
CA VAL A 109 -7.66 -12.85 -4.06
C VAL A 109 -8.58 -13.34 -5.17
N LYS A 110 -9.64 -14.05 -4.78
CA LYS A 110 -10.78 -14.37 -5.65
C LYS A 110 -12.03 -13.67 -5.14
N VAL A 111 -12.76 -13.04 -6.04
CA VAL A 111 -14.05 -12.38 -5.77
C VAL A 111 -15.13 -13.08 -6.55
N ASP A 112 -16.13 -13.61 -5.85
CA ASP A 112 -17.22 -14.41 -6.45
C ASP A 112 -16.70 -15.51 -7.40
N GLY A 113 -15.63 -16.21 -6.98
CA GLY A 113 -14.99 -17.30 -7.73
C GLY A 113 -14.05 -16.87 -8.87
N LYS A 114 -13.87 -15.57 -9.12
CA LYS A 114 -12.98 -15.05 -10.17
C LYS A 114 -11.67 -14.54 -9.57
N ASN A 115 -10.55 -14.98 -10.14
CA ASN A 115 -9.24 -14.45 -9.79
C ASN A 115 -9.14 -12.95 -10.08
N THR A 116 -8.55 -12.23 -9.15
CA THR A 116 -8.25 -10.81 -9.27
C THR A 116 -6.73 -10.58 -9.21
N TYR A 117 -6.32 -9.35 -8.98
CA TYR A 117 -4.91 -9.04 -8.76
C TYR A 117 -4.47 -9.40 -7.34
N PRO A 118 -3.23 -9.90 -7.16
CA PRO A 118 -2.68 -10.13 -5.83
C PRO A 118 -2.36 -8.81 -5.13
N VAL A 119 -2.40 -8.83 -3.81
CA VAL A 119 -2.10 -7.68 -2.97
C VAL A 119 -0.80 -7.87 -2.20
N LEU A 120 -0.07 -6.77 -1.99
CA LEU A 120 1.15 -6.73 -1.22
C LEU A 120 0.89 -6.30 0.24
N ASN A 121 -0.08 -5.41 0.46
CA ASN A 121 -0.46 -4.94 1.79
C ASN A 121 -1.71 -5.64 2.31
N ASP A 122 -2.86 -5.36 1.70
CA ASP A 122 -4.14 -5.82 2.23
C ASP A 122 -5.24 -5.93 1.16
N VAL A 123 -6.20 -6.79 1.44
CA VAL A 123 -7.51 -6.82 0.79
C VAL A 123 -8.55 -6.52 1.84
N SER A 124 -9.53 -5.71 1.48
CA SER A 124 -10.60 -5.34 2.40
C SER A 124 -11.97 -5.40 1.72
N VAL A 125 -13.00 -5.69 2.52
CA VAL A 125 -14.41 -5.67 2.09
C VAL A 125 -15.14 -4.63 2.93
N PHE A 126 -15.83 -3.71 2.27
CA PHE A 126 -16.61 -2.65 2.89
C PHE A 126 -17.92 -2.43 2.15
N THR A 127 -18.89 -1.86 2.83
CA THR A 127 -20.06 -1.32 2.14
C THR A 127 -19.69 -0.13 1.28
N SER A 128 -20.41 0.07 0.19
CA SER A 128 -20.16 1.18 -0.76
C SER A 128 -20.34 2.57 -0.17
N LYS A 129 -20.99 2.68 1.01
CA LYS A 129 -21.15 3.94 1.76
C LYS A 129 -20.83 3.70 3.23
N SER A 130 -20.20 4.69 3.84
CA SER A 130 -19.94 4.70 5.29
C SER A 130 -21.24 4.69 6.11
N ALA A 131 -21.12 4.30 7.38
CA ALA A 131 -22.24 4.19 8.33
C ALA A 131 -23.32 3.18 7.88
N THR A 132 -22.95 2.16 7.17
CA THR A 132 -23.80 1.03 6.79
C THR A 132 -23.07 -0.24 7.19
N LEU A 133 -23.75 -1.10 7.96
CA LEU A 133 -23.19 -2.37 8.39
C LEU A 133 -23.25 -3.41 7.26
N MET A 134 -22.26 -4.27 7.24
CA MET A 134 -22.31 -5.52 6.52
C MET A 134 -22.26 -6.70 7.48
N GLU A 135 -22.94 -7.77 7.13
CA GLU A 135 -22.89 -9.05 7.80
C GLU A 135 -22.07 -10.01 6.95
N TYR A 136 -21.30 -10.87 7.58
CA TYR A 136 -20.49 -11.87 6.89
C TYR A 136 -20.11 -13.00 7.83
N ILE A 137 -19.76 -14.16 7.25
CA ILE A 137 -19.14 -15.27 7.95
C ILE A 137 -17.65 -15.30 7.58
N LEU A 138 -16.82 -15.31 8.61
CA LEU A 138 -15.38 -15.61 8.43
C LEU A 138 -15.16 -17.11 8.57
N ARG A 139 -14.53 -17.71 7.55
CA ARG A 139 -14.04 -19.09 7.60
C ARG A 139 -12.52 -19.11 7.40
N VAL A 140 -11.88 -20.04 8.08
CA VAL A 140 -10.44 -20.32 7.91
C VAL A 140 -10.28 -21.84 7.75
N ASN A 141 -9.78 -22.27 6.60
CA ASN A 141 -9.63 -23.67 6.23
C ASN A 141 -10.97 -24.44 6.34
N ASP A 142 -12.02 -23.90 5.75
CA ASP A 142 -13.41 -24.39 5.76
C ASP A 142 -14.12 -24.37 7.13
N GLU A 143 -13.43 -24.02 8.22
CA GLU A 143 -14.02 -23.91 9.56
C GLU A 143 -14.53 -22.49 9.82
N GLU A 144 -15.77 -22.40 10.33
CA GLU A 144 -16.35 -21.12 10.72
C GLU A 144 -15.69 -20.61 11.99
N VAL A 145 -15.13 -19.38 11.90
CA VAL A 145 -14.49 -18.69 13.02
C VAL A 145 -15.49 -17.80 13.74
N TRP A 146 -16.26 -17.03 12.96
CA TRP A 146 -17.34 -16.20 13.48
C TRP A 146 -18.32 -15.72 12.41
N HIS A 147 -19.50 -15.36 12.87
CA HIS A 147 -20.45 -14.50 12.16
C HIS A 147 -20.33 -13.09 12.75
N ASP A 148 -20.24 -12.07 11.94
CA ASP A 148 -20.01 -10.69 12.39
C ASP A 148 -20.87 -9.68 11.65
N SER A 149 -21.19 -8.58 12.34
CA SER A 149 -21.80 -7.36 11.81
C SER A 149 -20.86 -6.19 12.07
N SER A 150 -20.31 -5.60 11.03
CA SER A 150 -19.29 -4.57 11.14
C SER A 150 -19.34 -3.59 9.96
N ASP A 151 -18.51 -2.54 10.00
CA ASP A 151 -18.32 -1.65 8.86
C ASP A 151 -17.58 -2.35 7.69
N GLY A 152 -16.75 -3.35 8.01
CA GLY A 152 -15.97 -4.09 7.05
C GLY A 152 -14.97 -5.06 7.66
N VAL A 153 -14.21 -5.73 6.81
CA VAL A 153 -13.15 -6.65 7.20
C VAL A 153 -11.90 -6.43 6.35
N ILE A 154 -10.73 -6.56 6.98
CA ILE A 154 -9.41 -6.41 6.34
C ILE A 154 -8.63 -7.70 6.54
N ILE A 155 -8.02 -8.21 5.46
CA ILE A 155 -7.02 -9.28 5.51
C ILE A 155 -5.69 -8.68 5.06
N SER A 156 -4.68 -8.71 5.93
CA SER A 156 -3.41 -8.05 5.68
C SER A 156 -2.20 -8.98 5.75
N THR A 157 -1.21 -8.69 4.93
CA THR A 157 0.13 -9.28 5.03
C THR A 157 0.92 -8.64 6.20
N PRO A 158 2.08 -9.19 6.58
CA PRO A 158 2.99 -8.50 7.49
C PRO A 158 3.40 -7.10 7.00
N THR A 159 3.56 -6.90 5.69
CA THR A 159 3.85 -5.58 5.11
C THR A 159 2.68 -4.62 5.33
N GLY A 160 1.46 -5.05 5.08
CA GLY A 160 0.24 -4.29 5.25
C GLY A 160 -0.15 -4.02 6.70
N SER A 161 0.46 -4.73 7.67
CA SER A 161 0.13 -4.56 9.09
C SER A 161 0.39 -3.15 9.61
N SER A 162 1.27 -2.37 8.97
CA SER A 162 1.53 -0.96 9.28
C SER A 162 0.73 0.03 8.42
N ALA A 163 -0.12 -0.47 7.51
CA ALA A 163 -0.96 0.33 6.61
C ALA A 163 -2.40 0.46 7.14
N TYR A 164 -3.41 0.10 6.33
CA TYR A 164 -4.81 0.26 6.72
C TYR A 164 -5.21 -0.64 7.91
N SER A 165 -4.66 -1.85 7.99
CA SER A 165 -4.82 -2.76 9.12
C SER A 165 -4.53 -2.08 10.46
N LEU A 166 -3.42 -1.32 10.55
CA LEU A 166 -3.06 -0.59 11.76
C LEU A 166 -4.12 0.46 12.14
N SER A 167 -4.61 1.22 11.17
CA SER A 167 -5.65 2.23 11.40
C SER A 167 -6.97 1.63 11.89
N ALA A 168 -7.21 0.37 11.58
CA ALA A 168 -8.36 -0.41 12.03
C ALA A 168 -8.13 -1.13 13.37
N GLY A 169 -6.99 -0.87 14.05
CA GLY A 169 -6.66 -1.50 15.33
C GLY A 169 -6.00 -2.87 15.22
N GLY A 170 -5.51 -3.24 14.03
CA GLY A 170 -4.73 -4.45 13.82
C GLY A 170 -3.35 -4.38 14.48
N PRO A 171 -2.75 -5.53 14.82
CA PRO A 171 -1.40 -5.59 15.38
C PRO A 171 -0.34 -5.31 14.33
N ILE A 172 0.81 -4.78 14.77
CA ILE A 172 2.00 -4.72 13.93
C ILE A 172 2.61 -6.12 13.85
N ILE A 173 2.77 -6.61 12.64
CA ILE A 173 3.32 -7.94 12.38
C ILE A 173 4.76 -7.81 11.89
N PHE A 174 5.63 -8.63 12.44
CA PHE A 174 7.02 -8.69 12.02
C PHE A 174 7.13 -9.14 10.55
N GLN A 175 7.97 -8.44 9.77
CA GLN A 175 8.01 -8.60 8.30
C GLN A 175 8.31 -10.05 7.85
N ALA A 176 9.19 -10.74 8.57
CA ALA A 176 9.59 -12.11 8.25
C ALA A 176 8.62 -13.19 8.76
N SER A 177 7.44 -12.80 9.27
CA SER A 177 6.45 -13.78 9.76
C SER A 177 5.63 -14.36 8.60
N ASN A 178 5.43 -15.68 8.64
CA ASN A 178 4.61 -16.41 7.65
C ASN A 178 3.15 -16.44 8.11
N VAL A 179 2.51 -15.26 8.18
CA VAL A 179 1.15 -15.11 8.71
C VAL A 179 0.37 -14.04 7.94
N PHE A 180 -0.96 -14.10 8.06
CA PHE A 180 -1.88 -13.03 7.69
C PHE A 180 -2.66 -12.55 8.91
N GLY A 181 -2.95 -11.25 8.95
CA GLY A 181 -3.82 -10.64 9.95
C GLY A 181 -5.24 -10.48 9.42
N ILE A 182 -6.25 -10.75 10.26
CA ILE A 182 -7.67 -10.54 9.92
C ILE A 182 -8.26 -9.61 10.96
N ILE A 183 -8.83 -8.50 10.49
CA ILE A 183 -9.32 -7.41 11.33
C ILE A 183 -10.77 -7.10 10.94
N SER A 184 -11.71 -7.28 11.85
CA SER A 184 -13.07 -6.74 11.71
C SER A 184 -13.07 -5.26 12.09
N VAL A 185 -13.64 -4.43 11.24
CA VAL A 185 -13.60 -2.95 11.39
C VAL A 185 -14.89 -2.48 12.04
N ASN A 186 -14.79 -1.90 13.24
CA ASN A 186 -15.95 -1.39 14.00
C ASN A 186 -17.06 -2.44 14.16
N SER A 187 -16.68 -3.67 14.55
CA SER A 187 -17.66 -4.73 14.85
C SER A 187 -18.63 -4.30 15.93
N LEU A 188 -19.90 -4.70 15.81
CA LEU A 188 -20.89 -4.56 16.87
C LEU A 188 -20.59 -5.47 18.06
N ASP A 189 -19.86 -6.56 17.86
CA ASP A 189 -19.38 -7.42 18.93
C ASP A 189 -18.13 -6.83 19.58
N ILE A 190 -18.28 -6.24 20.76
CA ILE A 190 -17.19 -5.60 21.51
C ILE A 190 -16.07 -6.56 21.93
N THR A 191 -16.31 -7.87 21.86
CA THR A 191 -15.31 -8.90 22.19
C THR A 191 -14.45 -9.26 20.98
N ARG A 192 -14.83 -8.83 19.78
CA ARG A 192 -14.11 -9.11 18.55
C ARG A 192 -12.68 -8.56 18.62
N ARG A 193 -11.71 -9.43 18.34
CA ARG A 193 -10.29 -9.08 18.33
C ARG A 193 -9.69 -9.45 16.99
N PRO A 194 -8.69 -8.69 16.51
CA PRO A 194 -7.87 -9.13 15.38
C PRO A 194 -7.28 -10.53 15.63
N ILE A 195 -7.28 -11.36 14.61
CA ILE A 195 -6.64 -12.67 14.67
C ILE A 195 -5.50 -12.77 13.67
N ILE A 196 -4.54 -13.62 14.01
CA ILE A 196 -3.38 -13.94 13.17
C ILE A 196 -3.49 -15.41 12.80
N VAL A 197 -3.39 -15.71 11.51
CA VAL A 197 -3.44 -17.06 10.96
C VAL A 197 -2.20 -17.35 10.14
N SER A 198 -1.90 -18.62 9.87
CA SER A 198 -0.81 -19.01 8.96
C SER A 198 -1.05 -18.43 7.57
N ASP A 199 -0.01 -18.01 6.86
CA ASP A 199 -0.11 -17.56 5.46
C ASP A 199 -0.48 -18.71 4.49
N ASN A 200 -0.39 -19.97 4.95
CA ASN A 200 -0.87 -21.13 4.19
C ASN A 200 -2.37 -21.41 4.38
N SER A 201 -3.06 -20.63 5.23
CA SER A 201 -4.50 -20.78 5.41
C SER A 201 -5.28 -20.26 4.23
N ILE A 202 -6.43 -20.90 3.97
CA ILE A 202 -7.47 -20.38 3.10
C ILE A 202 -8.41 -19.53 3.97
N ILE A 203 -8.52 -18.24 3.66
CA ILE A 203 -9.37 -17.31 4.41
C ILE A 203 -10.54 -16.95 3.51
N GLU A 204 -11.76 -17.12 4.02
CA GLU A 204 -12.98 -16.85 3.28
C GLU A 204 -13.85 -15.86 4.05
N ILE A 205 -14.32 -14.84 3.35
CA ILE A 205 -15.38 -13.95 3.80
C ILE A 205 -16.60 -14.32 2.97
N ASP A 206 -17.55 -14.95 3.60
CA ASP A 206 -18.68 -15.60 2.96
C ASP A 206 -20.02 -15.05 3.42
N GLU A 207 -21.10 -15.34 2.69
CA GLU A 207 -22.47 -14.91 3.00
C GLU A 207 -22.57 -13.39 3.23
N ILE A 208 -21.84 -12.63 2.41
CA ILE A 208 -21.76 -11.17 2.55
C ILE A 208 -23.13 -10.56 2.26
N SER A 209 -23.67 -9.87 3.24
CA SER A 209 -24.98 -9.20 3.19
C SER A 209 -24.90 -7.77 3.71
N SER A 210 -25.62 -6.86 3.07
CA SER A 210 -25.76 -5.47 3.49
C SER A 210 -26.96 -4.81 2.80
N ARG A 211 -27.46 -3.70 3.36
CA ARG A 211 -28.49 -2.88 2.70
C ARG A 211 -28.00 -2.26 1.38
N LEU A 212 -26.72 -2.06 1.25
CA LEU A 212 -26.06 -1.53 0.05
C LEU A 212 -25.13 -2.60 -0.51
N HIS A 213 -24.66 -2.40 -1.74
CA HIS A 213 -23.63 -3.30 -2.27
C HIS A 213 -22.31 -3.16 -1.50
N CYS A 214 -21.57 -4.24 -1.44
CA CYS A 214 -20.24 -4.26 -0.86
C CYS A 214 -19.19 -4.21 -1.98
N ASP A 215 -18.04 -3.63 -1.66
CA ASP A 215 -16.89 -3.52 -2.52
C ASP A 215 -15.68 -4.21 -1.89
N VAL A 216 -14.92 -4.92 -2.70
CA VAL A 216 -13.56 -5.37 -2.39
C VAL A 216 -12.59 -4.31 -2.83
N VAL A 217 -11.65 -3.97 -1.96
CA VAL A 217 -10.56 -3.02 -2.26
C VAL A 217 -9.22 -3.74 -2.13
N LEU A 218 -8.41 -3.70 -3.18
CA LEU A 218 -7.11 -4.36 -3.29
C LEU A 218 -5.98 -3.33 -3.17
N ASP A 219 -5.15 -3.40 -2.14
CA ASP A 219 -4.01 -2.47 -1.86
C ASP A 219 -4.38 -0.97 -1.91
N GLY A 220 -5.69 -0.63 -1.84
CA GLY A 220 -6.17 0.71 -2.11
C GLY A 220 -6.03 1.15 -3.59
N ILE A 221 -5.75 0.23 -4.51
CA ILE A 221 -5.50 0.49 -5.94
C ILE A 221 -6.75 0.21 -6.77
N ASP A 222 -7.24 -1.01 -6.71
CA ASP A 222 -8.41 -1.45 -7.48
C ASP A 222 -9.60 -1.74 -6.56
N ARG A 223 -10.80 -1.53 -7.10
CA ARG A 223 -12.06 -1.76 -6.39
C ARG A 223 -13.00 -2.56 -7.27
N PHE A 224 -13.60 -3.62 -6.70
CA PHE A 224 -14.54 -4.49 -7.37
C PHE A 224 -15.79 -4.68 -6.51
N LYS A 225 -16.94 -4.72 -7.15
CA LYS A 225 -18.18 -5.10 -6.48
C LYS A 225 -18.12 -6.58 -6.11
N ILE A 226 -18.57 -6.91 -4.89
CA ILE A 226 -18.72 -8.29 -4.42
C ILE A 226 -20.18 -8.57 -4.10
N ASN A 227 -20.63 -9.79 -4.43
CA ASN A 227 -22.01 -10.20 -4.16
C ASN A 227 -22.12 -11.25 -3.07
N ASN A 228 -21.16 -12.17 -2.97
CA ASN A 228 -21.28 -13.31 -2.07
C ASN A 228 -20.02 -13.62 -1.29
N LYS A 229 -18.89 -13.87 -1.99
CA LYS A 229 -17.71 -14.48 -1.37
C LYS A 229 -16.38 -13.88 -1.82
N LEU A 230 -15.50 -13.66 -0.86
CA LEU A 230 -14.08 -13.39 -1.07
C LEU A 230 -13.28 -14.58 -0.55
N GLU A 231 -12.32 -15.06 -1.33
CA GLU A 231 -11.31 -16.02 -0.91
C GLU A 231 -9.92 -15.37 -0.98
N ALA A 232 -9.16 -15.48 0.10
CA ALA A 232 -7.80 -14.98 0.21
C ALA A 232 -6.85 -16.12 0.56
N THR A 233 -5.79 -16.28 -0.23
CA THR A 233 -4.79 -17.34 -0.07
C THR A 233 -3.39 -16.80 -0.32
N LYS A 234 -2.36 -17.52 0.06
CA LYS A 234 -0.99 -17.18 -0.30
C LYS A 234 -0.82 -17.16 -1.82
N PHE A 235 -0.27 -16.07 -2.35
CA PHE A 235 0.05 -15.95 -3.76
C PHE A 235 1.51 -16.29 -4.04
N THR A 236 1.76 -17.03 -5.09
CA THR A 236 3.09 -17.39 -5.57
C THR A 236 3.26 -16.89 -7.01
N PRO A 237 4.41 -16.25 -7.34
CA PRO A 237 5.60 -16.01 -6.52
C PRO A 237 5.43 -14.86 -5.50
N SER A 238 6.25 -14.89 -4.44
CA SER A 238 6.41 -13.77 -3.50
C SER A 238 6.97 -12.54 -4.21
N ALA A 239 6.81 -11.35 -3.61
CA ALA A 239 7.47 -10.16 -4.09
C ALA A 239 8.93 -10.14 -3.62
N ARG A 240 9.89 -10.15 -4.55
CA ARG A 240 11.32 -10.14 -4.24
C ARG A 240 11.84 -8.72 -4.20
N ILE A 241 12.12 -8.22 -3.00
CA ILE A 241 12.53 -6.82 -2.80
C ILE A 241 14.01 -6.76 -2.42
N ILE A 242 14.76 -5.91 -3.13
CA ILE A 242 16.18 -5.68 -2.86
C ILE A 242 16.31 -4.70 -1.70
N ARG A 243 17.14 -5.11 -0.72
CA ARG A 243 17.54 -4.33 0.43
C ARG A 243 19.00 -3.92 0.30
N MET A 244 19.24 -2.62 0.17
CA MET A 244 20.58 -2.06 -0.01
C MET A 244 21.26 -1.71 1.32
N LYS A 245 20.50 -1.31 2.34
CA LYS A 245 21.04 -0.92 3.64
C LYS A 245 21.13 -2.15 4.56
N ALA A 246 22.35 -2.48 5.00
CA ALA A 246 22.59 -3.59 5.93
C ALA A 246 21.90 -3.40 7.30
N ASP A 247 21.61 -2.16 7.67
CA ASP A 247 20.92 -1.79 8.92
C ASP A 247 19.39 -2.02 8.88
N SER A 248 18.85 -2.46 7.76
CA SER A 248 17.47 -2.93 7.69
C SER A 248 17.35 -4.34 8.27
N THR A 249 17.81 -4.50 9.50
CA THR A 249 17.45 -5.72 10.25
C THR A 249 15.95 -5.76 10.39
N ALA A 250 15.39 -6.95 10.48
CA ALA A 250 13.96 -7.12 10.74
C ALA A 250 13.50 -6.33 11.99
N VAL A 251 14.41 -6.08 12.93
CA VAL A 251 14.19 -5.26 14.13
C VAL A 251 14.12 -3.76 13.80
N SER A 252 15.00 -3.23 12.94
CA SER A 252 14.95 -1.82 12.52
C SER A 252 13.71 -1.55 11.66
N ALA A 253 13.30 -2.48 10.80
CA ALA A 253 12.05 -2.40 10.07
C ALA A 253 10.84 -2.39 11.02
N LEU A 254 10.86 -3.20 12.09
CA LEU A 254 9.83 -3.18 13.13
C LEU A 254 9.84 -1.83 13.88
N ALA A 255 11.00 -1.33 14.28
CA ALA A 255 11.11 -0.03 14.96
C ALA A 255 10.56 1.12 14.10
N ASN A 256 10.85 1.12 12.80
CA ASN A 256 10.28 2.10 11.86
C ASN A 256 8.75 1.95 11.73
N LYS A 257 8.23 0.72 11.68
CA LYS A 257 6.79 0.46 11.71
C LYS A 257 6.15 0.96 13.00
N VAL A 258 6.76 0.72 14.15
CA VAL A 258 6.26 1.20 15.45
C VAL A 258 6.22 2.72 15.47
N LYS A 259 7.30 3.38 15.05
CA LYS A 259 7.37 4.85 14.97
C LYS A 259 6.28 5.42 14.05
N LEU A 260 6.12 4.85 12.85
CA LEU A 260 5.04 5.24 11.93
C LEU A 260 3.67 5.02 12.55
N ALA A 261 3.49 3.91 13.27
CA ALA A 261 2.27 3.61 14.01
C ALA A 261 1.94 4.67 15.07
N GLU A 262 2.92 5.06 15.87
CA GLU A 262 2.76 6.09 16.90
C GLU A 262 2.36 7.44 16.28
N GLU A 263 2.99 7.82 15.19
CA GLU A 263 2.67 9.03 14.44
C GLU A 263 1.22 8.99 13.92
N LEU A 264 0.81 7.89 13.32
CA LEU A 264 -0.56 7.70 12.82
C LEU A 264 -1.59 7.65 13.97
N LEU A 265 -1.29 6.97 15.07
CA LEU A 265 -2.19 6.87 16.22
C LEU A 265 -2.38 8.21 16.93
N SER A 266 -1.33 9.02 17.02
CA SER A 266 -1.38 10.36 17.62
C SER A 266 -2.13 11.40 16.76
N MET A 267 -2.36 11.10 15.50
CA MET A 267 -3.02 12.01 14.56
C MET A 267 -4.53 12.12 14.84
N PRO A 268 -5.12 13.33 14.85
CA PRO A 268 -6.56 13.50 15.01
C PRO A 268 -7.36 12.74 13.94
N PRO A 269 -8.52 12.15 14.29
CA PRO A 269 -9.33 11.37 13.32
C PRO A 269 -9.69 12.13 12.03
N SER A 270 -10.01 13.41 12.15
CA SER A 270 -10.28 14.27 10.99
C SER A 270 -9.06 14.43 10.07
N SER A 271 -7.86 14.51 10.64
CA SER A 271 -6.61 14.58 9.86
C SER A 271 -6.33 13.27 9.15
N LYS A 272 -6.53 12.12 9.83
CA LYS A 272 -6.43 10.79 9.20
C LYS A 272 -7.37 10.64 8.01
N LEU A 273 -8.63 11.08 8.18
CA LEU A 273 -9.64 11.00 7.11
C LEU A 273 -9.25 11.87 5.90
N LEU A 274 -8.81 13.11 6.14
CA LEU A 274 -8.36 14.00 5.07
C LEU A 274 -7.14 13.44 4.33
N LEU A 275 -6.16 12.95 5.09
CA LEU A 275 -4.96 12.35 4.51
C LEU A 275 -5.32 11.17 3.62
N LYS A 276 -6.22 10.29 4.11
CA LYS A 276 -6.70 9.13 3.37
C LYS A 276 -7.40 9.52 2.06
N ILE A 277 -8.26 10.52 2.09
CA ILE A 277 -8.96 11.00 0.88
C ILE A 277 -7.97 11.59 -0.12
N LEU A 278 -7.00 12.37 0.34
CA LEU A 278 -5.96 12.90 -0.54
C LEU A 278 -5.07 11.80 -1.13
N GLU A 279 -4.86 10.71 -0.40
CA GLU A 279 -4.12 9.53 -0.87
C GLU A 279 -4.86 8.83 -2.02
N TYR A 280 -6.19 8.69 -1.91
CA TYR A 280 -7.00 8.00 -2.92
C TYR A 280 -7.37 8.87 -4.12
N GLU A 281 -7.74 10.10 -3.87
CA GLU A 281 -8.35 10.98 -4.87
C GLU A 281 -7.33 11.97 -5.49
N GLY A 282 -6.13 12.06 -4.90
CA GLY A 282 -5.11 13.01 -5.35
C GLY A 282 -5.30 14.42 -4.80
N SER A 283 -4.81 15.43 -5.54
CA SER A 283 -4.85 16.83 -5.13
C SER A 283 -6.27 17.40 -5.14
N MET A 284 -6.64 18.10 -4.07
CA MET A 284 -8.00 18.65 -3.88
C MET A 284 -7.98 20.05 -3.27
N THR A 285 -9.04 20.80 -3.54
CA THR A 285 -9.33 22.06 -2.83
C THR A 285 -9.95 21.79 -1.45
N GLN A 286 -9.89 22.78 -0.55
CA GLN A 286 -10.56 22.68 0.75
C GLN A 286 -12.06 22.42 0.62
N LYS A 287 -12.72 22.99 -0.41
CA LYS A 287 -14.16 22.82 -0.64
C LYS A 287 -14.51 21.39 -1.06
N GLU A 288 -13.70 20.79 -1.92
CA GLU A 288 -13.85 19.38 -2.33
C GLU A 288 -13.61 18.43 -1.16
N LEU A 289 -12.57 18.66 -0.36
CA LEU A 289 -12.31 17.91 0.87
C LEU A 289 -13.50 17.98 1.84
N ALA A 290 -14.06 19.17 2.06
CA ALA A 290 -15.23 19.33 2.92
C ALA A 290 -16.46 18.57 2.36
N SER A 291 -16.68 18.64 1.06
CA SER A 291 -17.78 17.93 0.39
C SER A 291 -17.63 16.41 0.47
N LYS A 292 -16.40 15.89 0.29
CA LYS A 292 -16.12 14.44 0.31
C LYS A 292 -16.10 13.85 1.72
N THR A 293 -15.60 14.62 2.69
CA THR A 293 -15.53 14.15 4.09
C THR A 293 -16.81 14.34 4.87
N LEU A 294 -17.72 15.19 4.37
CA LEU A 294 -18.91 15.66 5.10
C LEU A 294 -18.58 16.33 6.44
N LEU A 295 -17.32 16.70 6.66
CA LEU A 295 -16.89 17.39 7.87
C LEU A 295 -17.21 18.88 7.79
N PRO A 296 -17.53 19.52 8.93
CA PRO A 296 -17.68 20.96 8.99
C PRO A 296 -16.44 21.70 8.48
N GLY A 297 -16.58 22.76 7.72
CA GLY A 297 -15.47 23.49 7.12
C GLY A 297 -14.41 23.98 8.10
N ARG A 298 -14.80 24.25 9.38
CA ARG A 298 -13.85 24.54 10.46
C ARG A 298 -12.98 23.35 10.81
N THR A 299 -13.57 22.17 10.90
CA THR A 299 -12.85 20.91 11.19
C THR A 299 -11.88 20.57 10.06
N VAL A 300 -12.31 20.71 8.80
CA VAL A 300 -11.44 20.51 7.64
C VAL A 300 -10.24 21.45 7.69
N ARG A 301 -10.46 22.75 8.00
CA ARG A 301 -9.39 23.75 8.08
C ARG A 301 -8.39 23.44 9.18
N LEU A 302 -8.85 23.02 10.36
CA LEU A 302 -7.97 22.63 11.47
C LEU A 302 -7.18 21.38 11.15
N ALA A 303 -7.82 20.37 10.56
CA ALA A 303 -7.17 19.14 10.14
C ALA A 303 -6.10 19.40 9.06
N MET A 304 -6.42 20.22 8.06
CA MET A 304 -5.45 20.63 7.04
C MET A 304 -4.27 21.40 7.63
N LYS A 305 -4.53 22.32 8.56
CA LYS A 305 -3.45 23.04 9.27
C LYS A 305 -2.54 22.05 9.99
N HIS A 306 -3.10 21.13 10.75
CA HIS A 306 -2.34 20.08 11.45
C HIS A 306 -1.50 19.25 10.49
N LEU A 307 -2.07 18.83 9.33
CA LEU A 307 -1.35 18.06 8.33
C LEU A 307 -0.22 18.85 7.65
N MET A 308 -0.42 20.17 7.42
CA MET A 308 0.63 21.04 6.89
C MET A 308 1.74 21.28 7.91
N ASP A 309 1.39 21.56 9.18
CA ASP A 309 2.35 21.80 10.25
C ASP A 309 3.24 20.58 10.53
N LYS A 310 2.71 19.38 10.23
CA LYS A 310 3.43 18.10 10.33
C LYS A 310 4.10 17.67 9.02
N GLY A 311 3.95 18.43 7.93
CA GLY A 311 4.56 18.11 6.64
C GLY A 311 3.84 17.02 5.82
N TYR A 312 2.68 16.51 6.25
CA TYR A 312 1.95 15.45 5.54
C TYR A 312 1.29 15.93 4.24
N ILE A 313 0.93 17.20 4.16
CA ILE A 313 0.35 17.80 2.97
C ILE A 313 1.03 19.13 2.64
N LYS A 314 1.11 19.42 1.35
CA LYS A 314 1.56 20.74 0.87
C LYS A 314 0.44 21.46 0.14
N ARG A 315 0.57 22.78 0.10
CA ARG A 315 -0.36 23.68 -0.56
C ARG A 315 0.25 24.22 -1.83
N ASN A 316 -0.42 24.01 -2.95
CA ASN A 316 -0.06 24.56 -4.26
C ASN A 316 -1.12 25.55 -4.71
N VAL A 317 -0.76 26.39 -5.67
CA VAL A 317 -1.71 27.28 -6.37
C VAL A 317 -2.19 26.55 -7.61
N SER A 318 -3.50 26.59 -7.88
CA SER A 318 -4.05 26.00 -9.10
C SER A 318 -3.47 26.68 -10.35
N MET A 319 -3.05 25.88 -11.33
CA MET A 319 -2.63 26.42 -12.62
C MET A 319 -3.79 27.04 -13.43
N GLN A 320 -5.05 26.67 -13.11
CA GLN A 320 -6.24 27.17 -13.80
C GLN A 320 -6.83 28.41 -13.15
N ASP A 321 -6.67 28.60 -11.85
CA ASP A 321 -7.14 29.76 -11.09
C ASP A 321 -6.19 30.07 -9.95
N ALA A 322 -5.40 31.13 -10.06
CA ALA A 322 -4.43 31.57 -9.07
C ALA A 322 -5.03 31.90 -7.68
N ARG A 323 -6.35 32.03 -7.58
CA ARG A 323 -7.08 32.23 -6.31
C ARG A 323 -7.42 30.93 -5.61
N GLN A 324 -7.39 29.80 -6.31
CA GLN A 324 -7.68 28.48 -5.75
C GLN A 324 -6.43 27.84 -5.18
N LYS A 325 -6.53 27.43 -3.93
CA LYS A 325 -5.49 26.67 -3.23
C LYS A 325 -5.82 25.19 -3.34
N ILE A 326 -4.90 24.42 -3.88
CA ILE A 326 -4.97 22.96 -4.00
C ILE A 326 -4.05 22.36 -2.95
N TYR A 327 -4.51 21.32 -2.29
CA TYR A 327 -3.77 20.56 -1.29
C TYR A 327 -3.50 19.18 -1.85
N GLU A 328 -2.28 18.75 -1.73
CA GLU A 328 -1.86 17.40 -2.12
C GLU A 328 -1.01 16.82 -1.00
N ILE A 329 -0.92 15.51 -0.96
CA ILE A 329 0.01 14.87 -0.06
C ILE A 329 1.38 15.48 -0.36
N ALA A 330 1.96 16.13 0.64
CA ALA A 330 3.37 16.34 0.61
C ALA A 330 3.92 14.93 0.49
N LYS A 331 4.77 14.65 -0.49
CA LYS A 331 5.50 13.39 -0.49
C LYS A 331 6.04 13.31 0.92
N LEU A 332 5.52 12.37 1.72
CA LEU A 332 5.99 12.17 3.08
C LEU A 332 7.44 11.81 2.94
N ASP A 333 8.27 12.77 3.33
CA ASP A 333 9.72 12.66 3.30
C ASP A 333 10.16 11.57 4.27
#